data_001d8e073caea8cbb6d54ff011af45c2
#
_entry.id   001d8e073caea8cbb6d54ff011af45c2
#
_cell.length_a   1.000
_cell.length_b   1.000
_cell.length_c   1.000
_cell.angle_alpha   90.00
_cell.angle_beta   90.00
_cell.angle_gamma   90.00
#
_symmetry.space_group_name_H-M   'P 1'
#
loop_
_entity.id
_entity.type
_entity.pdbx_description
1 polymer ?
#
loop_
_entity_poly.entity_id
_entity_poly.type
_entity_poly.pdbx_seq_one_letter_code
_entity_poly.pdbx_strand_id
1 'polypeptide(L)'
;IEGGALIIKNEKLAQKARYLINFGIKNHEEIPYLGTNSKMNEFEAAMGLCVLDDIGQIKQKRKMVLDTYKRELRGLVQFQEKNKNATENYSYCPVVFKNEGQLLKVQKALNEQKIFPRRYFYPSLDTLEYIEPKQEMKISRDISKRILCLPIYVDFEKDVQKQVIDIFKGNL
;
A
#
# COMPACT_ATOMS: atom_id res chain seq x y z
N ILE A 1 -14.59 -5.24 -1.65
CA ILE A 1 -15.22 -4.02 -1.13
C ILE A 1 -14.14 -2.98 -0.92
N GLU A 2 -14.33 -1.81 -1.48
CA GLU A 2 -13.44 -0.67 -1.34
C GLU A 2 -14.15 0.45 -0.59
N GLY A 3 -13.37 1.36 -0.02
CA GLY A 3 -13.91 2.49 0.71
C GLY A 3 -12.79 3.26 1.42
N GLY A 4 -13.15 4.41 1.98
CA GLY A 4 -12.22 5.23 2.73
C GLY A 4 -12.93 6.19 3.65
N ALA A 5 -12.15 6.84 4.54
CA ALA A 5 -12.67 7.83 5.46
C ALA A 5 -11.76 9.05 5.51
N LEU A 6 -12.35 10.22 5.59
CA LEU A 6 -11.67 11.49 5.83
C LEU A 6 -11.94 11.93 7.27
N ILE A 7 -10.88 12.08 8.06
CA ILE A 7 -10.96 12.62 9.43
C ILE A 7 -10.63 14.10 9.37
N ILE A 8 -11.64 14.95 9.50
CA ILE A 8 -11.52 16.41 9.35
C ILE A 8 -11.92 17.09 10.66
N LYS A 9 -10.96 17.75 11.32
CA LYS A 9 -11.17 18.47 12.58
C LYS A 9 -11.82 19.84 12.39
N ASN A 10 -11.64 20.48 11.23
CA ASN A 10 -12.23 21.77 10.92
C ASN A 10 -13.66 21.56 10.40
N GLU A 11 -14.64 22.11 11.10
CA GLU A 11 -16.06 21.91 10.81
C GLU A 11 -16.49 22.47 9.44
N LYS A 12 -15.97 23.63 9.03
CA LYS A 12 -16.25 24.20 7.71
C LYS A 12 -15.71 23.33 6.57
N LEU A 13 -14.50 22.77 6.75
CA LEU A 13 -13.92 21.82 5.79
C LEU A 13 -14.68 20.48 5.77
N ALA A 14 -15.12 19.99 6.92
CA ALA A 14 -15.93 18.78 7.01
C ALA A 14 -17.27 18.96 6.27
N GLN A 15 -17.91 20.11 6.46
CA GLN A 15 -19.15 20.44 5.74
C GLN A 15 -18.92 20.54 4.23
N LYS A 16 -17.85 21.20 3.81
CA LYS A 16 -17.49 21.29 2.39
C LYS A 16 -17.24 19.90 1.80
N ALA A 17 -16.52 19.01 2.52
CA ALA A 17 -16.28 17.64 2.08
C ALA A 17 -17.60 16.86 1.88
N ARG A 18 -18.59 17.02 2.79
CA ARG A 18 -19.92 16.41 2.62
C ARG A 18 -20.64 16.87 1.35
N TYR A 19 -20.52 18.14 0.97
CA TYR A 19 -21.05 18.60 -0.31
C TYR A 19 -20.31 17.98 -1.49
N LEU A 20 -18.97 17.97 -1.44
CA LEU A 20 -18.14 17.47 -2.53
C LEU A 20 -18.38 15.99 -2.83
N ILE A 21 -18.53 15.13 -1.82
CA ILE A 21 -18.82 13.69 -2.00
C ILE A 21 -20.25 13.43 -2.52
N ASN A 22 -21.13 14.43 -2.45
CA ASN A 22 -22.50 14.39 -2.96
C ASN A 22 -22.71 15.38 -4.09
N PHE A 23 -21.92 15.26 -5.18
CA PHE A 23 -22.02 16.07 -6.39
C PHE A 23 -21.82 17.58 -6.20
N GLY A 24 -21.35 18.05 -5.07
CA GLY A 24 -21.25 19.48 -4.71
C GLY A 24 -22.57 20.08 -4.24
N ILE A 25 -23.61 19.29 -4.06
CA ILE A 25 -24.96 19.72 -3.71
C ILE A 25 -25.02 20.15 -2.24
N LYS A 26 -25.43 21.36 -1.99
CA LYS A 26 -25.74 21.88 -0.66
C LYS A 26 -27.22 21.65 -0.29
N ASN A 27 -28.13 21.95 -1.22
CA ASN A 27 -29.58 21.74 -1.11
C ASN A 27 -30.20 21.64 -2.52
N HIS A 28 -31.53 21.62 -2.61
CA HIS A 28 -32.25 21.48 -3.89
C HIS A 28 -32.04 22.64 -4.87
N GLU A 29 -31.59 23.81 -4.39
CA GLU A 29 -31.45 25.04 -5.20
C GLU A 29 -29.98 25.47 -5.35
N GLU A 30 -29.08 25.00 -4.50
CA GLU A 30 -27.70 25.47 -4.45
C GLU A 30 -26.71 24.32 -4.68
N ILE A 31 -25.85 24.48 -5.71
CA ILE A 31 -24.74 23.58 -6.02
C ILE A 31 -23.45 24.41 -6.08
N PRO A 32 -22.89 24.81 -4.93
CA PRO A 32 -21.77 25.77 -4.88
C PRO A 32 -20.41 25.17 -5.23
N TYR A 33 -20.30 23.84 -5.39
CA TYR A 33 -19.02 23.18 -5.63
C TYR A 33 -19.09 22.17 -6.77
N LEU A 34 -17.99 22.04 -7.50
CA LEU A 34 -17.77 20.89 -8.38
C LEU A 34 -17.46 19.65 -7.53
N GLY A 35 -18.40 18.72 -7.48
CA GLY A 35 -18.28 17.49 -6.67
C GLY A 35 -18.38 16.23 -7.51
N THR A 36 -18.32 15.10 -6.82
CA THR A 36 -18.45 13.77 -7.43
C THR A 36 -19.35 12.88 -6.58
N ASN A 37 -19.77 11.75 -7.11
CA ASN A 37 -20.45 10.73 -6.32
C ASN A 37 -19.40 9.84 -5.61
N SER A 38 -19.08 10.20 -4.39
CA SER A 38 -18.16 9.46 -3.51
C SER A 38 -18.84 8.98 -2.23
N LYS A 39 -20.15 8.80 -2.30
CA LYS A 39 -20.91 8.25 -1.16
C LYS A 39 -20.60 6.78 -1.00
N MET A 40 -20.39 6.35 0.23
CA MET A 40 -20.28 4.95 0.61
C MET A 40 -21.69 4.34 0.73
N ASN A 41 -21.90 3.15 0.21
CA ASN A 41 -23.14 2.44 0.41
C ASN A 41 -23.16 1.70 1.78
N GLU A 42 -24.33 1.25 2.19
CA GLU A 42 -24.53 0.62 3.51
C GLU A 42 -23.73 -0.69 3.68
N PHE A 43 -23.54 -1.46 2.62
CA PHE A 43 -22.76 -2.70 2.68
C PHE A 43 -21.26 -2.42 2.86
N GLU A 44 -20.75 -1.42 2.18
CA GLU A 44 -19.36 -0.95 2.34
C GLU A 44 -19.15 -0.41 3.76
N ALA A 45 -20.08 0.38 4.26
CA ALA A 45 -20.04 0.92 5.62
C ALA A 45 -20.09 -0.18 6.69
N ALA A 46 -21.00 -1.15 6.54
CA ALA A 46 -21.14 -2.28 7.46
C ALA A 46 -19.85 -3.13 7.47
N MET A 47 -19.30 -3.46 6.31
CA MET A 47 -18.03 -4.17 6.23
C MET A 47 -16.88 -3.38 6.86
N GLY A 48 -16.84 -2.06 6.64
CA GLY A 48 -15.85 -1.18 7.26
C GLY A 48 -15.91 -1.24 8.80
N LEU A 49 -17.09 -1.22 9.38
CA LEU A 49 -17.29 -1.35 10.83
C LEU A 49 -16.80 -2.70 11.34
N CYS A 50 -17.16 -3.82 10.68
CA CYS A 50 -16.67 -5.15 11.04
C CYS A 50 -15.14 -5.24 11.00
N VAL A 51 -14.50 -4.66 9.97
CA VAL A 51 -13.03 -4.64 9.86
C VAL A 51 -12.39 -3.79 10.96
N LEU A 52 -13.05 -2.69 11.38
CA LEU A 52 -12.57 -1.87 12.50
C LEU A 52 -12.62 -2.59 13.84
N ASP A 53 -13.60 -3.45 14.07
CA ASP A 53 -13.68 -4.28 15.27
C ASP A 53 -12.50 -5.26 15.35
N ASP A 54 -12.04 -5.78 14.22
CA ASP A 54 -10.93 -6.72 14.13
C ASP A 54 -9.54 -6.06 13.92
N ILE A 55 -9.45 -4.73 13.77
CA ILE A 55 -8.23 -4.03 13.34
C ILE A 55 -7.02 -4.32 14.21
N GLY A 56 -7.22 -4.52 15.51
CA GLY A 56 -6.16 -4.86 16.46
C GLY A 56 -5.51 -6.19 16.13
N GLN A 57 -6.31 -7.22 15.89
CA GLN A 57 -5.85 -8.57 15.54
C GLN A 57 -5.22 -8.60 14.14
N ILE A 58 -5.83 -7.92 13.17
CA ILE A 58 -5.31 -7.76 11.81
C ILE A 58 -3.90 -7.18 11.84
N LYS A 59 -3.69 -6.07 12.57
CA LYS A 59 -2.38 -5.42 12.70
C LYS A 59 -1.36 -6.33 13.38
N GLN A 60 -1.74 -7.05 14.43
CA GLN A 60 -0.86 -7.97 15.13
C GLN A 60 -0.39 -9.12 14.23
N LYS A 61 -1.30 -9.78 13.51
CA LYS A 61 -0.97 -10.88 12.59
C LYS A 61 -0.02 -10.40 11.47
N ARG A 62 -0.33 -9.25 10.83
CA ARG A 62 0.54 -8.66 9.79
C ARG A 62 1.91 -8.27 10.34
N LYS A 63 1.95 -7.73 11.57
CA LYS A 63 3.21 -7.40 12.25
C LYS A 63 4.10 -8.63 12.38
N MET A 64 3.57 -9.78 12.79
CA MET A 64 4.34 -11.02 12.92
C MET A 64 4.97 -11.46 11.59
N VAL A 65 4.22 -11.35 10.50
CA VAL A 65 4.73 -11.65 9.15
C VAL A 65 5.87 -10.70 8.79
N LEU A 66 5.68 -9.38 8.98
CA LEU A 66 6.70 -8.38 8.70
C LEU A 66 7.96 -8.57 9.53
N ASP A 67 7.83 -8.82 10.82
CA ASP A 67 8.97 -9.03 11.73
C ASP A 67 9.78 -10.27 11.32
N THR A 68 9.12 -11.34 10.87
CA THR A 68 9.78 -12.52 10.34
C THR A 68 10.58 -12.19 9.08
N TYR A 69 10.01 -11.48 8.12
CA TYR A 69 10.75 -11.03 6.93
C TYR A 69 11.94 -10.15 7.29
N LYS A 70 11.76 -9.17 8.18
CA LYS A 70 12.85 -8.28 8.63
C LYS A 70 14.00 -9.04 9.28
N ARG A 71 13.70 -10.09 10.06
CA ARG A 71 14.71 -10.94 10.70
C ARG A 71 15.44 -11.80 9.68
N GLU A 72 14.69 -12.52 8.83
CA GLU A 72 15.23 -13.53 7.94
C GLU A 72 15.94 -12.99 6.70
N LEU A 73 15.53 -11.81 6.22
CA LEU A 73 16.09 -11.17 5.02
C LEU A 73 17.04 -10.02 5.37
N ARG A 74 17.43 -9.91 6.63
CA ARG A 74 18.38 -8.89 7.10
C ARG A 74 19.70 -8.98 6.33
N GLY A 75 20.14 -7.84 5.76
CA GLY A 75 21.39 -7.75 5.00
C GLY A 75 21.28 -8.21 3.54
N LEU A 76 20.23 -8.91 3.14
CA LEU A 76 19.97 -9.28 1.75
C LEU A 76 19.28 -8.17 0.96
N VAL A 77 18.31 -7.51 1.61
CA VAL A 77 17.55 -6.39 1.04
C VAL A 77 17.46 -5.24 2.05
N GLN A 78 17.12 -4.05 1.57
CA GLN A 78 16.83 -2.90 2.41
C GLN A 78 15.32 -2.81 2.66
N PHE A 79 14.95 -2.69 3.94
CA PHE A 79 13.57 -2.42 4.34
C PHE A 79 13.32 -0.92 4.47
N GLN A 80 12.06 -0.52 4.32
CA GLN A 80 11.64 0.86 4.58
C GLN A 80 11.92 1.24 6.05
N GLU A 81 12.49 2.42 6.25
CA GLU A 81 12.68 2.98 7.58
C GLU A 81 11.35 3.38 8.21
N LYS A 82 11.22 3.11 9.49
CA LYS A 82 10.03 3.49 10.26
C LYS A 82 10.05 4.98 10.55
N ASN A 83 8.94 5.67 10.26
CA ASN A 83 8.74 7.02 10.74
C ASN A 83 8.50 6.99 12.26
N LYS A 84 9.39 7.61 13.02
CA LYS A 84 9.33 7.66 14.50
C LYS A 84 8.07 8.36 15.03
N ASN A 85 7.49 9.25 14.24
CA ASN A 85 6.31 10.04 14.61
C ASN A 85 4.99 9.44 14.10
N ALA A 86 5.01 8.22 13.58
CA ALA A 86 3.82 7.55 13.05
C ALA A 86 3.67 6.13 13.57
N THR A 87 2.42 5.69 13.73
CA THR A 87 2.09 4.30 14.00
C THR A 87 2.12 3.50 12.69
N GLU A 88 2.63 2.27 12.74
CA GLU A 88 2.62 1.37 11.59
C GLU A 88 1.24 0.71 11.41
N ASN A 89 0.81 0.60 10.17
CA ASN A 89 -0.43 -0.11 9.80
C ASN A 89 -0.16 -1.52 9.23
N TYR A 90 1.10 -1.84 8.92
CA TYR A 90 1.54 -3.12 8.35
C TYR A 90 0.82 -3.49 7.04
N SER A 91 0.44 -2.49 6.24
CA SER A 91 -0.29 -2.71 4.99
C SER A 91 0.58 -3.29 3.89
N TYR A 92 1.85 -2.92 3.85
CA TYR A 92 2.82 -3.34 2.85
C TYR A 92 4.13 -3.79 3.49
N CYS A 93 4.85 -4.66 2.78
CA CYS A 93 6.21 -5.06 3.09
C CYS A 93 7.13 -4.75 1.90
N PRO A 94 7.45 -3.46 1.65
CA PRO A 94 8.35 -3.09 0.58
C PRO A 94 9.80 -3.45 0.95
N VAL A 95 10.50 -4.05 -0.02
CA VAL A 95 11.93 -4.33 0.07
C VAL A 95 12.64 -3.78 -1.17
N VAL A 96 13.84 -3.23 -0.98
CA VAL A 96 14.63 -2.63 -2.05
C VAL A 96 15.90 -3.48 -2.25
N PHE A 97 16.09 -3.93 -3.48
CA PHE A 97 17.26 -4.72 -3.89
C PHE A 97 18.45 -3.81 -4.22
N LYS A 98 19.66 -4.38 -4.31
CA LYS A 98 20.84 -3.64 -4.72
C LYS A 98 20.75 -3.12 -6.16
N ASN A 99 20.11 -3.88 -7.05
CA ASN A 99 19.88 -3.51 -8.45
C ASN A 99 18.63 -4.21 -9.02
N GLU A 100 18.18 -3.76 -10.19
CA GLU A 100 17.01 -4.31 -10.87
C GLU A 100 17.19 -5.78 -11.29
N GLY A 101 18.41 -6.19 -11.66
CA GLY A 101 18.69 -7.57 -12.05
C GLY A 101 18.42 -8.57 -10.92
N GLN A 102 18.81 -8.22 -9.68
CA GLN A 102 18.49 -9.04 -8.51
C GLN A 102 16.98 -9.12 -8.26
N LEU A 103 16.27 -7.99 -8.37
CA LEU A 103 14.81 -7.96 -8.25
C LEU A 103 14.17 -8.90 -9.26
N LEU A 104 14.52 -8.77 -10.55
CA LEU A 104 13.92 -9.56 -11.61
C LEU A 104 14.20 -11.07 -11.45
N LYS A 105 15.41 -11.43 -11.01
CA LYS A 105 15.78 -12.82 -10.71
C LYS A 105 14.90 -13.41 -9.62
N VAL A 106 14.77 -12.72 -8.48
CA VAL A 106 13.95 -13.16 -7.35
C VAL A 106 12.45 -13.17 -7.74
N GLN A 107 11.97 -12.13 -8.42
CA GLN A 107 10.57 -12.07 -8.88
C GLN A 107 10.23 -13.23 -9.80
N LYS A 108 11.12 -13.56 -10.75
CA LYS A 108 10.94 -14.73 -11.63
C LYS A 108 10.85 -16.03 -10.82
N ALA A 109 11.77 -16.27 -9.90
CA ALA A 109 11.78 -17.48 -9.06
C ALA A 109 10.51 -17.59 -8.19
N LEU A 110 10.00 -16.48 -7.66
CA LEU A 110 8.73 -16.44 -6.93
C LEU A 110 7.53 -16.76 -7.85
N ASN A 111 7.49 -16.16 -9.04
CA ASN A 111 6.41 -16.38 -10.01
C ASN A 111 6.34 -17.86 -10.47
N GLU A 112 7.47 -18.53 -10.63
CA GLU A 112 7.55 -19.96 -10.93
C GLU A 112 6.91 -20.83 -9.85
N GLN A 113 6.90 -20.33 -8.61
CA GLN A 113 6.22 -20.94 -7.46
C GLN A 113 4.79 -20.41 -7.25
N LYS A 114 4.22 -19.72 -8.22
CA LYS A 114 2.88 -19.08 -8.17
C LYS A 114 2.73 -18.05 -7.06
N ILE A 115 3.82 -17.43 -6.65
CA ILE A 115 3.84 -16.30 -5.71
C ILE A 115 4.11 -15.04 -6.54
N PHE A 116 3.14 -14.11 -6.57
CA PHE A 116 3.16 -12.94 -7.44
C PHE A 116 3.32 -11.64 -6.64
N PRO A 117 4.53 -11.29 -6.20
CA PRO A 117 4.77 -10.01 -5.51
C PRO A 117 4.64 -8.86 -6.49
N ARG A 118 4.29 -7.67 -5.98
CA ARG A 118 4.02 -6.50 -6.80
C ARG A 118 5.15 -5.48 -6.73
N ARG A 119 5.51 -4.92 -7.89
CA ARG A 119 6.43 -3.77 -7.96
C ARG A 119 5.64 -2.49 -7.68
N TYR A 120 5.39 -2.18 -6.41
CA TYR A 120 4.67 -0.98 -5.99
C TYR A 120 5.66 0.15 -5.65
N PHE A 121 5.81 1.19 -6.49
CA PHE A 121 5.13 1.30 -7.77
C PHE A 121 6.16 1.42 -8.89
N TYR A 122 5.89 0.80 -9.99
CA TYR A 122 6.69 0.84 -11.20
C TYR A 122 5.79 1.03 -12.42
N PRO A 123 6.16 1.90 -13.38
CA PRO A 123 7.31 2.81 -13.36
C PRO A 123 7.13 3.99 -12.40
N SER A 124 8.19 4.82 -12.24
CA SER A 124 8.09 6.08 -11.50
C SER A 124 7.10 7.03 -12.21
N LEU A 125 6.20 7.68 -11.45
CA LEU A 125 5.11 8.49 -12.02
C LEU A 125 5.60 9.62 -12.92
N ASP A 126 6.76 10.21 -12.61
CA ASP A 126 7.35 11.29 -13.40
C ASP A 126 7.81 10.85 -14.80
N THR A 127 7.81 9.54 -15.09
CA THR A 127 8.14 8.98 -16.42
C THR A 127 6.90 8.78 -17.29
N LEU A 128 5.70 8.94 -16.76
CA LEU A 128 4.46 8.76 -17.50
C LEU A 128 4.22 9.93 -18.45
N GLU A 129 3.82 9.64 -19.69
CA GLU A 129 3.72 10.63 -20.77
C GLU A 129 2.75 11.77 -20.48
N TYR A 130 1.66 11.47 -19.78
CA TYR A 130 0.58 12.40 -19.46
C TYR A 130 0.79 13.23 -18.18
N ILE A 131 1.94 13.08 -17.51
CA ILE A 131 2.26 13.89 -16.33
C ILE A 131 2.95 15.19 -16.76
N GLU A 132 2.33 16.33 -16.42
CA GLU A 132 2.85 17.67 -16.66
C GLU A 132 2.72 18.54 -15.39
N PRO A 133 3.65 19.45 -15.11
CA PRO A 133 4.92 19.64 -15.83
C PRO A 133 5.91 18.49 -15.59
N LYS A 134 6.78 18.23 -16.56
CA LYS A 134 7.84 17.22 -16.42
C LYS A 134 8.82 17.63 -15.33
N GLN A 135 8.99 16.78 -14.35
CA GLN A 135 9.96 16.96 -13.27
C GLN A 135 10.72 15.64 -13.05
N GLU A 136 12.04 15.69 -13.13
CA GLU A 136 12.86 14.50 -12.93
C GLU A 136 12.94 14.13 -11.45
N MET A 137 12.43 12.95 -11.10
CA MET A 137 12.42 12.41 -9.74
C MET A 137 13.46 11.28 -9.59
N LYS A 138 14.75 11.64 -9.50
CA LYS A 138 15.89 10.69 -9.54
C LYS A 138 15.76 9.55 -8.52
N ILE A 139 15.40 9.86 -7.27
CA ILE A 139 15.24 8.87 -6.20
C ILE A 139 14.05 7.94 -6.52
N SER A 140 12.91 8.49 -6.93
CA SER A 140 11.73 7.69 -7.29
C SER A 140 12.03 6.75 -8.46
N ARG A 141 12.72 7.25 -9.51
CA ARG A 141 13.14 6.43 -10.66
C ARG A 141 14.10 5.30 -10.27
N ASP A 142 15.03 5.55 -9.35
CA ASP A 142 15.95 4.52 -8.87
C ASP A 142 15.21 3.47 -8.03
N ILE A 143 14.45 3.90 -7.03
CA ILE A 143 13.73 2.99 -6.13
C ILE A 143 12.67 2.17 -6.89
N SER A 144 11.90 2.77 -7.80
CA SER A 144 10.87 2.06 -8.58
C SER A 144 11.43 0.86 -9.36
N LYS A 145 12.67 0.94 -9.84
CA LYS A 145 13.34 -0.16 -10.52
C LYS A 145 13.73 -1.31 -9.59
N ARG A 146 13.91 -1.03 -8.31
CA ARG A 146 14.50 -1.97 -7.33
C ARG A 146 13.56 -2.38 -6.21
N ILE A 147 12.32 -1.88 -6.18
CA ILE A 147 11.35 -2.14 -5.12
C ILE A 147 10.42 -3.31 -5.47
N LEU A 148 10.17 -4.18 -4.49
CA LEU A 148 9.21 -5.27 -4.56
C LEU A 148 8.43 -5.34 -3.24
N CYS A 149 7.12 -5.43 -3.29
CA CYS A 149 6.29 -5.62 -2.09
C CYS A 149 6.03 -7.11 -1.87
N LEU A 150 6.51 -7.62 -0.73
CA LEU A 150 6.31 -9.01 -0.35
C LEU A 150 4.88 -9.27 0.10
N PRO A 151 4.36 -10.50 -0.08
CA PRO A 151 3.03 -10.86 0.40
C PRO A 151 2.91 -10.67 1.91
N ILE A 152 1.87 -9.96 2.34
CA ILE A 152 1.54 -9.74 3.75
C ILE A 152 0.01 -9.65 3.90
N TYR A 153 -0.58 -10.60 4.62
CA TYR A 153 -2.01 -10.63 4.94
C TYR A 153 -2.27 -11.42 6.23
N VAL A 154 -3.50 -11.40 6.71
CA VAL A 154 -3.86 -11.83 8.07
C VAL A 154 -3.54 -13.30 8.34
N ASP A 155 -3.97 -14.19 7.48
CA ASP A 155 -3.79 -15.63 7.66
C ASP A 155 -2.70 -16.18 6.72
N PHE A 156 -1.56 -15.47 6.69
CA PHE A 156 -0.42 -15.84 5.86
C PHE A 156 0.23 -17.11 6.37
N GLU A 157 0.20 -18.15 5.56
CA GLU A 157 0.73 -19.46 5.91
C GLU A 157 2.25 -19.42 6.12
N LYS A 158 2.71 -20.03 7.23
CA LYS A 158 4.13 -20.05 7.59
C LYS A 158 5.00 -20.75 6.56
N ASP A 159 4.48 -21.81 5.92
CA ASP A 159 5.21 -22.54 4.91
C ASP A 159 5.40 -21.72 3.64
N VAL A 160 4.37 -20.96 3.22
CA VAL A 160 4.50 -20.03 2.10
C VAL A 160 5.48 -18.91 2.44
N GLN A 161 5.43 -18.38 3.66
CA GLN A 161 6.40 -17.37 4.10
C GLN A 161 7.83 -17.90 4.08
N LYS A 162 8.03 -19.13 4.56
CA LYS A 162 9.33 -19.80 4.53
C LYS A 162 9.81 -19.99 3.09
N GLN A 163 8.94 -20.44 2.19
CA GLN A 163 9.27 -20.59 0.76
C GLN A 163 9.72 -19.26 0.13
N VAL A 164 9.03 -18.14 0.42
CA VAL A 164 9.47 -16.80 -0.03
C VAL A 164 10.88 -16.50 0.47
N ILE A 165 11.15 -16.72 1.76
CA ILE A 165 12.45 -16.47 2.38
C ILE A 165 13.54 -17.31 1.76
N ASP A 166 13.30 -18.61 1.57
CA ASP A 166 14.26 -19.55 0.98
C ASP A 166 14.62 -19.16 -0.47
N ILE A 167 13.61 -18.70 -1.26
CA ILE A 167 13.85 -18.18 -2.61
C ILE A 167 14.75 -16.96 -2.60
N PHE A 168 14.54 -16.02 -1.65
CA PHE A 168 15.43 -14.85 -1.50
C PHE A 168 16.85 -15.28 -1.19
N LYS A 169 17.05 -16.17 -0.20
CA LYS A 169 18.38 -16.66 0.24
C LYS A 169 19.10 -17.43 -0.86
N GLY A 170 18.37 -18.15 -1.70
CA GLY A 170 18.95 -18.93 -2.81
C GLY A 170 19.25 -18.11 -4.08
N ASN A 171 18.79 -16.87 -4.17
CA ASN A 171 18.92 -16.05 -5.37
C ASN A 171 19.72 -14.74 -5.18
N LEU A 172 20.04 -14.37 -3.95
CA LEU A 172 20.84 -13.20 -3.56
C LEU A 172 22.16 -13.57 -2.92
#